data_426b1628cfd11d07bde0f4021a85126b
#
_entry.id   426b1628cfd11d07bde0f4021a85126b
#
_cell.length_a   1.000
_cell.length_b   1.000
_cell.length_c   1.000
_cell.angle_alpha   90.00
_cell.angle_beta   90.00
_cell.angle_gamma   90.00
#
_symmetry.space_group_name_H-M   'P 1'
#
loop_
_entity.id
_entity.type
_entity.pdbx_description
1 polymer ?
#
loop_
_entity_poly.entity_id
_entity_poly.type
_entity_poly.pdbx_seq_one_letter_code
_entity_poly.pdbx_strand_id
1 'polypeptide(L)'
;AGGEAQASDAIAYAFYFPGLGNAELPEVEITVAVDSVVGITGNPEYEANYPSDSSMCIYMEANGSEIKSIKAFVATGVPAEVTPEEALANPNAEDFSSFIPDMVENGYALAVYTGLTPGTTYDVFLGFSTIYGETKYFRTAYTPAANAAPETSAMSLNYGVKSGFNFTKANITLK
;
A
#
# COMPACT_ATOMS: atom_id res chain seq x y z
N ALA A 1 33.30 -51.45 -28.15
CA ALA A 1 33.28 -49.99 -28.17
C ALA A 1 32.11 -49.51 -27.32
N GLY A 2 32.36 -49.17 -26.06
CA GLY A 2 31.34 -48.56 -25.22
C GLY A 2 31.23 -47.08 -25.50
N GLY A 3 30.08 -46.66 -26.00
CA GLY A 3 29.72 -45.26 -26.05
C GLY A 3 29.30 -44.79 -24.70
N GLU A 4 30.09 -43.90 -24.08
CA GLU A 4 29.67 -43.19 -22.91
C GLU A 4 28.49 -42.29 -23.24
N ALA A 5 27.34 -42.60 -22.68
CA ALA A 5 26.18 -41.72 -22.75
C ALA A 5 26.56 -40.41 -22.02
N GLN A 6 26.57 -39.32 -22.71
CA GLN A 6 26.85 -38.01 -22.11
C GLN A 6 25.68 -37.61 -21.22
N ALA A 7 25.98 -37.17 -19.99
CA ALA A 7 24.98 -36.72 -19.02
C ALA A 7 24.10 -35.53 -19.50
N SER A 8 24.47 -34.87 -20.62
CA SER A 8 23.68 -33.85 -21.29
C SER A 8 22.43 -34.36 -21.97
N ASP A 9 22.38 -35.64 -22.33
CA ASP A 9 21.23 -36.20 -23.05
C ASP A 9 20.04 -36.51 -22.11
N ALA A 10 20.28 -36.59 -20.82
CA ALA A 10 19.23 -36.85 -19.82
C ALA A 10 18.34 -35.63 -19.50
N ILE A 11 18.73 -34.41 -19.91
CA ILE A 11 17.98 -33.17 -19.64
C ILE A 11 17.01 -32.82 -20.77
N ALA A 12 17.12 -33.46 -21.93
CA ALA A 12 16.31 -33.16 -23.12
C ALA A 12 14.96 -33.90 -23.16
N TYR A 13 14.60 -34.67 -22.15
CA TYR A 13 13.24 -35.19 -22.02
C TYR A 13 12.33 -34.12 -21.42
N ALA A 14 12.05 -33.06 -22.20
CA ALA A 14 10.82 -32.33 -22.02
C ALA A 14 9.70 -33.35 -22.19
N PHE A 15 8.94 -33.60 -21.14
CA PHE A 15 7.77 -34.47 -21.22
C PHE A 15 6.76 -33.82 -22.16
N TYR A 16 6.85 -34.16 -23.45
CA TYR A 16 5.83 -33.81 -24.41
C TYR A 16 4.64 -34.77 -24.18
N PHE A 17 3.58 -34.24 -23.60
CA PHE A 17 2.28 -34.92 -23.55
C PHE A 17 1.48 -34.51 -24.81
N PRO A 18 1.42 -35.35 -25.84
CA PRO A 18 0.59 -35.04 -27.01
C PRO A 18 -0.87 -35.05 -26.58
N GLY A 19 -1.53 -33.89 -26.64
CA GLY A 19 -2.93 -33.71 -26.30
C GLY A 19 -3.20 -32.71 -25.18
N LEU A 20 -2.19 -32.29 -24.42
CA LEU A 20 -2.24 -31.03 -23.67
C LEU A 20 -1.80 -29.94 -24.65
N GLY A 21 -2.75 -29.28 -25.33
CA GLY A 21 -2.49 -28.05 -26.04
C GLY A 21 -1.74 -27.09 -25.11
N ASN A 22 -1.16 -26.02 -25.64
CA ASN A 22 -0.55 -24.98 -24.84
C ASN A 22 -1.56 -24.59 -23.75
N ALA A 23 -1.48 -25.24 -22.58
CA ALA A 23 -2.27 -24.85 -21.43
C ALA A 23 -1.74 -23.47 -21.06
N GLU A 24 -2.52 -22.44 -21.33
CA GLU A 24 -2.23 -21.12 -20.81
C GLU A 24 -2.11 -21.26 -19.29
N LEU A 25 -1.03 -20.72 -18.74
CA LEU A 25 -0.86 -20.71 -17.29
C LEU A 25 -2.06 -19.99 -16.69
N PRO A 26 -2.59 -20.48 -15.55
CA PRO A 26 -3.68 -19.79 -14.88
C PRO A 26 -3.32 -18.34 -14.64
N GLU A 27 -4.21 -17.43 -15.00
CA GLU A 27 -4.03 -16.02 -14.67
C GLU A 27 -4.35 -15.81 -13.18
N VAL A 28 -3.37 -15.33 -12.42
CA VAL A 28 -3.56 -15.01 -11.01
C VAL A 28 -4.18 -13.62 -10.91
N GLU A 29 -5.39 -13.52 -10.37
CA GLU A 29 -6.03 -12.24 -10.11
C GLU A 29 -5.41 -11.59 -8.87
N ILE A 30 -5.02 -10.31 -8.99
CA ILE A 30 -4.47 -9.52 -7.90
C ILE A 30 -5.12 -8.14 -7.92
N THR A 31 -5.67 -7.73 -6.78
CA THR A 31 -6.20 -6.39 -6.57
C THR A 31 -5.33 -5.64 -5.56
N VAL A 32 -4.98 -4.41 -5.88
CA VAL A 32 -4.24 -3.49 -5.00
C VAL A 32 -5.01 -2.19 -4.86
N ALA A 33 -5.18 -1.71 -3.63
CA ALA A 33 -5.70 -0.39 -3.33
C ALA A 33 -4.84 0.29 -2.25
N VAL A 34 -4.72 1.60 -2.32
CA VAL A 34 -4.02 2.41 -1.31
C VAL A 34 -4.90 3.59 -0.94
N ASP A 35 -5.19 3.71 0.36
CA ASP A 35 -6.00 4.80 0.90
C ASP A 35 -5.66 5.01 2.39
N SER A 36 -6.35 5.91 3.06
CA SER A 36 -6.32 5.99 4.51
C SER A 36 -6.76 4.66 5.13
N VAL A 37 -6.33 4.39 6.35
CA VAL A 37 -6.76 3.15 7.04
C VAL A 37 -8.27 3.08 7.12
N VAL A 38 -8.93 4.20 7.43
CA VAL A 38 -10.40 4.29 7.49
C VAL A 38 -11.03 4.12 6.11
N GLY A 39 -10.41 4.67 5.07
CA GLY A 39 -10.89 4.54 3.69
C GLY A 39 -10.94 3.08 3.21
N ILE A 40 -10.04 2.25 3.69
CA ILE A 40 -10.00 0.81 3.37
C ILE A 40 -10.87 -0.02 4.31
N THR A 41 -10.75 0.19 5.63
CA THR A 41 -11.42 -0.65 6.62
C THR A 41 -12.85 -0.18 6.95
N GLY A 42 -13.16 1.08 6.68
CA GLY A 42 -14.43 1.70 7.06
C GLY A 42 -14.60 1.88 8.57
N ASN A 43 -13.57 1.61 9.38
CA ASN A 43 -13.67 1.68 10.84
C ASN A 43 -12.97 2.94 11.38
N PRO A 44 -13.73 3.97 11.82
CA PRO A 44 -13.18 5.21 12.34
C PRO A 44 -12.44 5.06 13.67
N GLU A 45 -12.63 3.98 14.42
CA GLU A 45 -11.91 3.75 15.67
C GLU A 45 -10.39 3.58 15.45
N TYR A 46 -9.98 3.18 14.26
CA TYR A 46 -8.57 3.04 13.91
C TYR A 46 -7.88 4.38 13.63
N GLU A 47 -8.63 5.44 13.34
CA GLU A 47 -8.04 6.75 13.00
C GLU A 47 -7.21 7.35 14.16
N ALA A 48 -7.55 7.03 15.40
CA ALA A 48 -6.75 7.46 16.56
C ALA A 48 -5.33 6.88 16.55
N ASN A 49 -5.16 5.66 16.02
CA ASN A 49 -3.87 4.96 15.93
C ASN A 49 -3.17 5.20 14.60
N TYR A 50 -3.95 5.45 13.54
CA TYR A 50 -3.49 5.63 12.16
C TYR A 50 -4.17 6.85 11.53
N PRO A 51 -3.77 8.07 11.94
CA PRO A 51 -4.37 9.30 11.42
C PRO A 51 -4.25 9.40 9.90
N SER A 52 -5.30 9.80 9.23
CA SER A 52 -5.36 9.90 7.77
C SER A 52 -4.41 10.92 7.16
N ASP A 53 -3.90 11.85 7.98
CA ASP A 53 -2.92 12.88 7.59
C ASP A 53 -1.46 12.38 7.64
N SER A 54 -1.20 11.25 8.31
CA SER A 54 0.16 10.74 8.55
C SER A 54 0.30 9.23 8.40
N SER A 55 -0.73 8.56 7.90
CA SER A 55 -0.70 7.12 7.61
C SER A 55 -1.36 6.78 6.28
N MET A 56 -1.06 5.59 5.77
CA MET A 56 -1.76 4.97 4.66
C MET A 56 -1.86 3.47 4.88
N CYS A 57 -2.86 2.86 4.28
CA CYS A 57 -3.04 1.42 4.21
C CYS A 57 -2.90 0.93 2.78
N ILE A 58 -2.12 -0.10 2.59
CA ILE A 58 -2.02 -0.85 1.33
C ILE A 58 -2.87 -2.11 1.50
N TYR A 59 -3.95 -2.19 0.74
CA TYR A 59 -4.78 -3.38 0.61
C TYR A 59 -4.26 -4.23 -0.53
N MET A 60 -4.08 -5.51 -0.28
CA MET A 60 -3.63 -6.49 -1.26
C MET A 60 -4.56 -7.70 -1.20
N GLU A 61 -5.18 -8.05 -2.32
CA GLU A 61 -6.09 -9.19 -2.43
C GLU A 61 -5.61 -10.11 -3.55
N ALA A 62 -5.44 -11.38 -3.22
CA ALA A 62 -5.11 -12.44 -4.17
C ALA A 62 -5.36 -13.81 -3.52
N ASN A 63 -5.39 -14.87 -4.33
CA ASN A 63 -5.22 -16.22 -3.79
C ASN A 63 -3.78 -16.41 -3.29
N GLY A 64 -3.58 -16.28 -1.98
CA GLY A 64 -2.26 -16.34 -1.36
C GLY A 64 -1.48 -17.62 -1.70
N SER A 65 -2.18 -18.73 -1.98
CA SER A 65 -1.55 -20.00 -2.38
C SER A 65 -0.85 -19.94 -3.73
N GLU A 66 -1.17 -18.96 -4.57
CA GLU A 66 -0.56 -18.75 -5.89
C GLU A 66 0.56 -17.70 -5.85
N ILE A 67 0.76 -17.04 -4.72
CA ILE A 67 1.80 -16.02 -4.54
C ILE A 67 3.04 -16.65 -3.90
N LYS A 68 4.19 -16.43 -4.53
CA LYS A 68 5.49 -16.90 -4.06
C LYS A 68 6.23 -15.86 -3.24
N SER A 69 6.17 -14.59 -3.65
CA SER A 69 6.82 -13.49 -2.95
C SER A 69 6.16 -12.16 -3.31
N ILE A 70 6.24 -11.21 -2.39
CA ILE A 70 5.76 -9.86 -2.57
C ILE A 70 6.87 -8.89 -2.23
N LYS A 71 7.11 -7.89 -3.09
CA LYS A 71 8.00 -6.75 -2.80
C LYS A 71 7.22 -5.47 -2.86
N ALA A 72 7.61 -4.51 -2.01
CA ALA A 72 7.05 -3.17 -1.97
C ALA A 72 8.16 -2.12 -1.95
N PHE A 73 7.90 -0.98 -2.55
CA PHE A 73 8.73 0.21 -2.44
C PHE A 73 7.84 1.44 -2.40
N VAL A 74 8.06 2.26 -1.38
CA VAL A 74 7.33 3.50 -1.16
C VAL A 74 8.33 4.66 -1.18
N ALA A 75 8.09 5.64 -2.04
CA ALA A 75 8.98 6.79 -2.18
C ALA A 75 8.21 8.05 -2.61
N THR A 76 8.85 9.20 -2.50
CA THR A 76 8.32 10.49 -2.95
C THR A 76 9.12 10.98 -4.15
N GLY A 77 8.45 11.71 -5.05
CA GLY A 77 9.11 12.37 -6.18
C GLY A 77 9.71 11.43 -7.22
N VAL A 78 9.15 10.23 -7.35
CA VAL A 78 9.61 9.26 -8.36
C VAL A 78 9.15 9.72 -9.74
N PRO A 79 10.06 9.85 -10.72
CA PRO A 79 9.70 10.21 -12.09
C PRO A 79 8.68 9.25 -12.70
N ALA A 80 7.81 9.78 -13.56
CA ALA A 80 6.74 9.00 -14.16
C ALA A 80 7.24 7.85 -15.06
N GLU A 81 8.42 8.03 -15.64
CA GLU A 81 9.09 7.08 -16.53
C GLU A 81 9.70 5.87 -15.81
N VAL A 82 9.90 5.95 -14.48
CA VAL A 82 10.42 4.82 -13.70
C VAL A 82 9.37 3.72 -13.65
N THR A 83 9.73 2.56 -14.16
CA THR A 83 8.85 1.39 -14.13
C THR A 83 8.79 0.78 -12.74
N PRO A 84 7.70 0.06 -12.38
CA PRO A 84 7.65 -0.65 -11.11
C PRO A 84 8.79 -1.66 -10.92
N GLU A 85 9.21 -2.32 -11.98
CA GLU A 85 10.34 -3.26 -11.93
C GLU A 85 11.64 -2.56 -11.53
N GLU A 86 11.92 -1.41 -12.14
CA GLU A 86 13.10 -0.59 -11.79
C GLU A 86 13.01 -0.05 -10.35
N ALA A 87 11.84 0.41 -9.93
CA ALA A 87 11.63 0.89 -8.56
C ALA A 87 11.86 -0.22 -7.52
N LEU A 88 11.38 -1.43 -7.79
CA LEU A 88 11.52 -2.58 -6.90
C LEU A 88 12.93 -3.22 -6.92
N ALA A 89 13.79 -2.83 -7.85
CA ALA A 89 15.21 -3.16 -7.83
C ALA A 89 16.01 -2.29 -6.83
N ASN A 90 15.39 -1.25 -6.24
CA ASN A 90 16.00 -0.41 -5.23
C ASN A 90 16.40 -1.25 -4.00
N PRO A 91 17.61 -1.06 -3.42
CA PRO A 91 18.04 -1.80 -2.22
C PRO A 91 17.17 -1.53 -0.98
N ASN A 92 16.39 -0.44 -0.98
CA ASN A 92 15.44 -0.11 0.08
C ASN A 92 14.04 -0.69 -0.16
N ALA A 93 13.84 -1.47 -1.22
CA ALA A 93 12.58 -2.18 -1.42
C ALA A 93 12.39 -3.23 -0.32
N GLU A 94 11.19 -3.25 0.24
CA GLU A 94 10.84 -4.10 1.38
C GLU A 94 10.30 -5.45 0.91
N ASP A 95 10.57 -6.49 1.69
CA ASP A 95 9.98 -7.82 1.48
C ASP A 95 8.64 -7.91 2.23
N PHE A 96 7.56 -7.99 1.45
CA PHE A 96 6.19 -8.14 1.95
C PHE A 96 5.70 -9.59 1.95
N SER A 97 6.59 -10.56 1.74
CA SER A 97 6.20 -11.98 1.69
C SER A 97 5.63 -12.50 3.02
N SER A 98 5.88 -11.79 4.13
CA SER A 98 5.27 -12.07 5.44
C SER A 98 3.75 -11.87 5.47
N PHE A 99 3.16 -11.17 4.50
CA PHE A 99 1.71 -10.99 4.35
C PHE A 99 1.02 -12.14 3.60
N ILE A 100 1.78 -13.04 2.97
CA ILE A 100 1.21 -14.17 2.21
C ILE A 100 0.34 -15.09 3.08
N PRO A 101 0.71 -15.45 4.32
CA PRO A 101 -0.16 -16.25 5.19
C PRO A 101 -1.54 -15.64 5.42
N ASP A 102 -1.61 -14.32 5.61
CA ASP A 102 -2.89 -13.62 5.78
C ASP A 102 -3.74 -13.71 4.51
N MET A 103 -3.11 -13.60 3.33
CA MET A 103 -3.79 -13.76 2.04
C MET A 103 -4.26 -15.21 1.82
N VAL A 104 -3.54 -16.22 2.33
CA VAL A 104 -3.98 -17.61 2.28
C VAL A 104 -5.21 -17.84 3.18
N GLU A 105 -5.22 -17.24 4.35
CA GLU A 105 -6.29 -17.42 5.34
C GLU A 105 -7.53 -16.60 5.01
N ASN A 106 -7.35 -15.35 4.64
CA ASN A 106 -8.43 -14.36 4.52
C ASN A 106 -8.72 -13.93 3.08
N GLY A 107 -7.86 -14.27 2.11
CA GLY A 107 -7.92 -13.80 0.73
C GLY A 107 -7.30 -12.43 0.53
N TYR A 108 -6.96 -11.71 1.59
CA TYR A 108 -6.36 -10.37 1.53
C TYR A 108 -5.37 -10.13 2.68
N ALA A 109 -4.56 -9.10 2.54
CA ALA A 109 -3.67 -8.60 3.58
C ALA A 109 -3.65 -7.06 3.58
N LEU A 110 -3.34 -6.47 4.73
CA LEU A 110 -3.25 -5.03 4.95
C LEU A 110 -1.85 -4.67 5.47
N ALA A 111 -1.17 -3.77 4.78
CA ALA A 111 0.07 -3.19 5.25
C ALA A 111 -0.14 -1.70 5.58
N VAL A 112 0.24 -1.27 6.78
CA VAL A 112 0.04 0.11 7.23
C VAL A 112 1.38 0.82 7.34
N TYR A 113 1.50 1.97 6.68
CA TYR A 113 2.61 2.90 6.82
C TYR A 113 2.20 4.07 7.71
N THR A 114 3.09 4.47 8.60
CA THR A 114 2.88 5.58 9.54
C THR A 114 4.02 6.60 9.42
N GLY A 115 3.83 7.78 10.01
CA GLY A 115 4.85 8.83 10.02
C GLY A 115 5.01 9.52 8.66
N LEU A 116 4.00 9.44 7.80
CA LEU A 116 3.97 10.12 6.52
C LEU A 116 3.80 11.63 6.72
N THR A 117 4.32 12.42 5.79
CA THR A 117 4.17 13.87 5.79
C THR A 117 2.84 14.26 5.15
N PRO A 118 1.95 14.97 5.88
CA PRO A 118 0.69 15.45 5.32
C PRO A 118 0.87 16.24 4.03
N GLY A 119 0.00 16.01 3.05
CA GLY A 119 0.02 16.70 1.77
C GLY A 119 1.14 16.30 0.82
N THR A 120 2.00 15.36 1.20
CA THR A 120 3.07 14.83 0.34
C THR A 120 2.57 13.60 -0.40
N THR A 121 2.76 13.57 -1.72
CA THR A 121 2.40 12.40 -2.54
C THR A 121 3.49 11.34 -2.46
N TYR A 122 3.08 10.13 -2.12
CA TYR A 122 3.92 8.93 -2.08
C TYR A 122 3.55 8.03 -3.25
N ASP A 123 4.55 7.64 -4.04
CA ASP A 123 4.42 6.58 -5.02
C ASP A 123 4.57 5.23 -4.31
N VAL A 124 3.68 4.31 -4.57
CA VAL A 124 3.67 2.94 -4.03
C VAL A 124 3.84 1.96 -5.18
N PHE A 125 4.88 1.18 -5.11
CA PHE A 125 5.20 0.13 -6.07
C PHE A 125 5.08 -1.23 -5.40
N LEU A 126 4.42 -2.16 -6.07
CA LEU A 126 4.28 -3.54 -5.61
C LEU A 126 4.62 -4.50 -6.75
N GLY A 127 5.26 -5.61 -6.40
CA GLY A 127 5.56 -6.71 -7.30
C GLY A 127 5.19 -8.04 -6.66
N PHE A 128 4.30 -8.78 -7.30
CA PHE A 128 3.85 -10.10 -6.87
C PHE A 128 4.42 -11.15 -7.80
N SER A 129 5.34 -11.97 -7.30
CA SER A 129 5.83 -13.13 -8.04
C SER A 129 4.91 -14.31 -7.74
N THR A 130 4.41 -14.94 -8.79
CA THR A 130 3.51 -16.10 -8.68
C THR A 130 4.30 -17.40 -8.67
N ILE A 131 3.66 -18.48 -8.22
CA ILE A 131 4.24 -19.83 -8.30
C ILE A 131 4.43 -20.32 -9.74
N TYR A 132 3.78 -19.66 -10.70
CA TYR A 132 3.88 -19.96 -12.14
C TYR A 132 5.07 -19.27 -12.82
N GLY A 133 5.86 -18.48 -12.07
CA GLY A 133 7.05 -17.80 -12.59
C GLY A 133 6.78 -16.41 -13.22
N GLU A 134 5.53 -15.94 -13.18
CA GLU A 134 5.16 -14.59 -13.59
C GLU A 134 5.33 -13.61 -12.45
N THR A 135 5.65 -12.35 -12.76
CA THR A 135 5.61 -11.25 -11.79
C THR A 135 4.64 -10.18 -12.28
N LYS A 136 3.66 -9.85 -11.46
CA LYS A 136 2.71 -8.75 -11.71
C LYS A 136 3.14 -7.51 -10.95
N TYR A 137 3.19 -6.38 -11.63
CA TYR A 137 3.67 -5.11 -11.10
C TYR A 137 2.54 -4.09 -11.00
N PHE A 138 2.53 -3.34 -9.90
CA PHE A 138 1.56 -2.28 -9.64
C PHE A 138 2.29 -0.99 -9.28
N ARG A 139 1.76 0.13 -9.76
CA ARG A 139 2.12 1.47 -9.32
C ARG A 139 0.85 2.23 -9.02
N THR A 140 0.78 2.81 -7.85
CA THR A 140 -0.27 3.74 -7.43
C THR A 140 0.34 4.86 -6.61
N ALA A 141 -0.44 5.88 -6.29
CA ALA A 141 0.02 6.99 -5.48
C ALA A 141 -1.02 7.33 -4.42
N TYR A 142 -0.54 7.79 -3.26
CA TYR A 142 -1.38 8.25 -2.18
C TYR A 142 -0.83 9.55 -1.59
N THR A 143 -1.75 10.46 -1.27
CA THR A 143 -1.41 11.72 -0.61
C THR A 143 -2.19 11.77 0.70
N PRO A 144 -1.52 11.61 1.87
CA PRO A 144 -2.17 11.83 3.15
C PRO A 144 -2.82 13.21 3.20
N ALA A 145 -3.99 13.31 3.84
CA ALA A 145 -4.71 14.58 3.93
C ALA A 145 -3.79 15.67 4.49
N ALA A 146 -3.74 16.82 3.81
CA ALA A 146 -3.07 17.96 4.40
C ALA A 146 -3.81 18.34 5.69
N ASN A 147 -3.07 18.53 6.78
CA ASN A 147 -3.65 19.08 8.00
C ASN A 147 -4.37 20.37 7.62
N ALA A 148 -5.69 20.40 7.77
CA ALA A 148 -6.40 21.65 7.78
C ALA A 148 -5.70 22.51 8.83
N ALA A 149 -5.15 23.66 8.43
CA ALA A 149 -4.61 24.61 9.39
C ALA A 149 -5.68 24.76 10.49
N PRO A 150 -5.31 24.62 11.77
CA PRO A 150 -6.30 24.73 12.83
C PRO A 150 -7.06 26.02 12.53
N GLU A 151 -8.36 25.90 12.38
CA GLU A 151 -9.17 27.10 12.22
C GLU A 151 -8.82 27.96 13.43
N THR A 152 -8.08 29.04 13.19
CA THR A 152 -7.87 30.06 14.20
C THR A 152 -9.25 30.62 14.43
N SER A 153 -9.99 30.01 15.35
CA SER A 153 -11.23 30.58 15.84
C SER A 153 -10.85 31.96 16.36
N ALA A 154 -11.21 32.96 15.55
CA ALA A 154 -11.01 34.34 15.95
C ALA A 154 -11.83 34.53 17.21
N MET A 155 -11.13 34.51 18.34
CA MET A 155 -11.75 34.77 19.64
C MET A 155 -12.07 36.25 19.67
N SER A 156 -13.29 36.61 19.28
CA SER A 156 -13.76 37.98 19.42
C SER A 156 -14.22 38.20 20.86
N LEU A 157 -13.42 38.92 21.61
CA LEU A 157 -13.79 39.35 22.96
C LEU A 157 -14.67 40.59 22.86
N ASN A 158 -16.00 40.42 22.94
CA ASN A 158 -16.92 41.51 23.03
C ASN A 158 -17.16 41.85 24.51
N TYR A 159 -16.47 42.86 25.02
CA TYR A 159 -16.77 43.42 26.34
C TYR A 159 -17.54 44.73 26.17
N GLY A 160 -18.74 44.72 26.76
CA GLY A 160 -19.54 45.97 26.85
C GLY A 160 -19.29 46.60 28.23
N VAL A 161 -18.72 47.78 28.24
CA VAL A 161 -18.59 48.59 29.47
C VAL A 161 -19.86 49.40 29.65
N LYS A 162 -20.66 49.06 30.67
CA LYS A 162 -21.73 49.95 31.12
C LYS A 162 -21.15 50.92 32.15
N SER A 163 -21.08 52.19 31.81
CA SER A 163 -20.66 53.20 32.76
C SER A 163 -21.65 53.28 33.90
N GLY A 164 -21.14 53.11 35.14
CA GLY A 164 -21.92 53.27 36.35
C GLY A 164 -22.01 52.07 37.26
N PHE A 165 -21.41 50.94 36.91
CA PHE A 165 -21.33 49.75 37.80
C PHE A 165 -19.91 49.19 37.88
N ASN A 166 -19.51 48.83 39.10
CA ASN A 166 -18.20 48.26 39.40
C ASN A 166 -18.02 46.77 38.98
N PHE A 167 -18.78 46.32 37.99
CA PHE A 167 -18.67 44.94 37.48
C PHE A 167 -18.51 44.92 35.99
N THR A 168 -17.43 44.39 35.53
CA THR A 168 -17.19 44.02 34.14
C THR A 168 -17.69 42.60 33.91
N LYS A 169 -18.76 42.43 33.17
CA LYS A 169 -19.23 41.12 32.77
C LYS A 169 -18.66 40.81 31.36
N ALA A 170 -17.68 39.94 31.28
CA ALA A 170 -17.17 39.46 30.04
C ALA A 170 -18.00 38.24 29.59
N ASN A 171 -18.65 38.32 28.44
CA ASN A 171 -19.25 37.18 27.79
C ASN A 171 -18.24 36.65 26.75
N ILE A 172 -17.70 35.48 26.99
CA ILE A 172 -16.85 34.78 26.06
C ILE A 172 -17.77 33.83 25.25
N THR A 173 -17.95 34.09 23.98
CA THR A 173 -18.63 33.20 23.07
C THR A 173 -17.58 32.51 22.21
N LEU A 174 -17.37 31.23 22.44
CA LEU A 174 -16.59 30.38 21.54
C LEU A 174 -17.52 29.95 20.39
N LYS A 175 -17.13 30.27 19.19
CA LYS A 175 -17.75 29.73 17.96
C LYS A 175 -16.87 28.65 17.40
#